data_5a9f288f28217278a8668d86a058138a
#
_entry.id   5a9f288f28217278a8668d86a058138a
#
_cell.length_a   1.000
_cell.length_b   1.000
_cell.length_c   1.000
_cell.angle_alpha   90.00
_cell.angle_beta   90.00
_cell.angle_gamma   90.00
#
_symmetry.space_group_name_H-M   'P 1'
#
loop_
_entity.id
_entity.type
_entity.pdbx_description
1 polymer ?
#
loop_
_entity_poly.entity_id
_entity_poly.type
_entity_poly.pdbx_seq_one_letter_code
_entity_poly.pdbx_strand_id
1 'polypeptide(L)'
;MELTPTSAVIETGGIGYLTHISLSTYSLLENKETAQIYVYEAIREDAHLLFGFSTKEEREMFLLLISVSGVGANTARMILSSLSVPELQQAIAQENATVLEKR
;
A
#
# COMPACT_ATOMS: atom_id res chain seq x y z
N MET A 1 -3.53 11.69 -15.23
CA MET A 1 -3.68 10.64 -14.20
C MET A 1 -5.16 10.37 -13.97
N GLU A 2 -5.56 9.13 -14.09
CA GLU A 2 -6.91 8.73 -13.74
C GLU A 2 -6.92 8.17 -12.33
N LEU A 3 -7.86 8.60 -11.53
CA LEU A 3 -7.86 8.29 -10.10
C LEU A 3 -9.22 7.83 -9.64
N THR A 4 -9.25 6.68 -8.95
CA THR A 4 -10.43 6.19 -8.24
C THR A 4 -10.02 5.88 -6.80
N PRO A 5 -10.98 5.69 -5.87
CA PRO A 5 -10.61 5.35 -4.49
C PRO A 5 -9.77 4.08 -4.34
N THR A 6 -9.79 3.19 -5.34
CA THR A 6 -9.08 1.92 -5.25
C THR A 6 -7.94 1.78 -6.26
N SER A 7 -7.82 2.72 -7.21
CA SER A 7 -6.80 2.59 -8.25
C SER A 7 -6.37 3.94 -8.79
N ALA A 8 -5.19 3.96 -9.38
CA ALA A 8 -4.67 5.13 -10.07
C ALA A 8 -3.94 4.68 -11.33
N VAL A 9 -4.19 5.37 -12.44
CA VAL A 9 -3.43 5.16 -13.68
C VAL A 9 -2.39 6.27 -13.76
N ILE A 10 -1.14 5.89 -13.67
CA ILE A 10 -0.01 6.82 -13.71
C ILE A 10 0.67 6.73 -15.06
N GLU A 11 0.76 7.86 -15.75
CA GLU A 11 1.43 7.91 -17.04
C GLU A 11 2.88 8.34 -16.88
N THR A 12 3.78 7.62 -17.52
CA THR A 12 5.18 8.00 -17.60
C THR A 12 5.76 7.42 -18.89
N GLY A 13 6.50 8.25 -19.63
CA GLY A 13 7.11 7.83 -20.89
C GLY A 13 6.11 7.38 -21.94
N GLY A 14 4.88 7.91 -21.91
CA GLY A 14 3.84 7.54 -22.87
C GLY A 14 3.10 6.26 -22.54
N ILE A 15 3.39 5.65 -21.40
CA ILE A 15 2.74 4.41 -20.95
C ILE A 15 1.93 4.69 -19.70
N GLY A 16 0.70 4.16 -19.65
CA GLY A 16 -0.16 4.24 -18.49
C GLY A 16 -0.05 2.98 -17.65
N TYR A 17 0.25 3.14 -16.38
CA TYR A 17 0.37 2.02 -15.43
C TYR A 17 -0.81 2.05 -14.46
N LEU A 18 -1.60 0.99 -14.47
CA LEU A 18 -2.68 0.84 -13.49
C LEU A 18 -2.09 0.34 -12.18
N THR A 19 -2.28 1.12 -11.11
CA THR A 19 -1.82 0.73 -9.79
C THR A 19 -3.01 0.63 -8.84
N HIS A 20 -2.96 -0.34 -7.93
CA HIS A 20 -3.95 -0.48 -6.86
C HIS A 20 -3.47 0.32 -5.67
N ILE A 21 -4.34 1.14 -5.10
CA ILE A 21 -3.97 2.07 -4.02
C ILE A 21 -4.91 1.94 -2.84
N SER A 22 -4.45 2.44 -1.68
CA SER A 22 -5.28 2.57 -0.50
C SER A 22 -6.06 3.88 -0.54
N LEU A 23 -7.05 4.02 0.33
CA LEU A 23 -7.78 5.28 0.49
C LEU A 23 -6.86 6.40 0.99
N SER A 24 -5.87 6.05 1.80
CA SER A 24 -4.87 7.02 2.25
C SER A 24 -4.10 7.63 1.09
N THR A 25 -3.66 6.79 0.15
CA THR A 25 -2.96 7.25 -1.06
C THR A 25 -3.92 8.05 -1.94
N TYR A 26 -5.15 7.59 -2.11
CA TYR A 26 -6.16 8.31 -2.88
C TYR A 26 -6.34 9.73 -2.36
N SER A 27 -6.49 9.88 -1.04
CA SER A 27 -6.69 11.20 -0.43
C SER A 27 -5.52 12.15 -0.70
N LEU A 28 -4.30 11.61 -0.72
CA LEU A 28 -3.11 12.42 -0.98
C LEU A 28 -2.94 12.76 -2.46
N LEU A 29 -3.48 11.94 -3.36
CA LEU A 29 -3.38 12.16 -4.80
C LEU A 29 -4.52 13.01 -5.37
N GLU A 30 -5.62 13.16 -4.64
CA GLU A 30 -6.73 14.01 -5.08
C GLU A 30 -6.26 15.41 -5.40
N ASN A 31 -6.79 15.96 -6.50
CA ASN A 31 -6.49 17.32 -6.94
C ASN A 31 -5.05 17.55 -7.41
N LYS A 32 -4.30 16.48 -7.63
CA LYS A 32 -2.95 16.57 -8.20
C LYS A 32 -2.97 16.12 -9.65
N GLU A 33 -2.36 16.89 -10.52
CA GLU A 33 -2.22 16.53 -11.93
C GLU A 33 -1.05 15.58 -12.15
N THR A 34 0.02 15.76 -11.37
CA THR A 34 1.21 14.94 -11.44
C THR A 34 1.59 14.49 -10.02
N ALA A 35 2.13 13.30 -9.92
CA ALA A 35 2.55 12.77 -8.63
C ALA A 35 3.64 11.74 -8.82
N GLN A 36 4.49 11.62 -7.81
CA GLN A 36 5.45 10.53 -7.72
C GLN A 36 4.87 9.52 -6.73
N ILE A 37 4.82 8.25 -7.16
CA ILE A 37 4.35 7.19 -6.27
C ILE A 37 5.41 6.11 -6.16
N TYR A 38 5.41 5.43 -5.03
CA TYR A 38 6.25 4.26 -4.79
C TYR A 38 5.42 3.04 -5.10
N VAL A 39 6.02 2.05 -5.75
CA VAL A 39 5.25 0.88 -6.21
C VAL A 39 5.81 -0.41 -5.62
N TYR A 40 4.93 -1.39 -5.50
CA TYR A 40 5.27 -2.77 -5.23
C TYR A 40 4.69 -3.61 -6.36
N GLU A 41 5.53 -4.45 -6.94
CA GLU A 41 5.16 -5.29 -8.06
C GLU A 41 4.90 -6.72 -7.55
N ALA A 42 3.66 -7.19 -7.73
CA ALA A 42 3.29 -8.55 -7.35
C ALA A 42 3.14 -9.37 -8.62
N ILE A 43 4.05 -10.33 -8.82
CA ILE A 43 4.02 -11.21 -9.97
C ILE A 43 3.50 -12.57 -9.52
N ARG A 44 2.43 -13.02 -10.16
CA ARG A 44 1.82 -14.34 -9.93
C ARG A 44 1.77 -15.07 -11.26
N GLU A 45 1.48 -16.37 -11.21
CA GLU A 45 1.41 -17.19 -12.42
C GLU A 45 0.45 -16.61 -13.46
N ASP A 46 -0.68 -16.08 -13.01
CA ASP A 46 -1.76 -15.62 -13.88
C ASP A 46 -1.99 -14.12 -13.85
N ALA A 47 -1.17 -13.36 -13.10
CA ALA A 47 -1.38 -11.92 -12.96
C ALA A 47 -0.11 -11.18 -12.60
N HIS A 48 -0.03 -9.95 -13.08
CA HIS A 48 1.03 -9.03 -12.75
C HIS A 48 0.37 -7.75 -12.24
N LEU A 49 0.44 -7.53 -10.93
CA LEU A 49 -0.25 -6.42 -10.28
C LEU A 49 0.73 -5.40 -9.76
N LEU A 50 0.35 -4.13 -9.87
CA LEU A 50 1.13 -3.02 -9.30
C LEU A 50 0.32 -2.37 -8.18
N PHE A 51 0.97 -2.15 -7.05
CA PHE A 51 0.40 -1.43 -5.91
C PHE A 51 1.15 -0.13 -5.75
N GLY A 52 0.41 0.98 -5.62
CA GLY A 52 1.00 2.31 -5.56
C GLY A 52 0.81 2.96 -4.21
N PHE A 53 1.82 3.72 -3.76
CA PHE A 53 1.83 4.36 -2.46
C PHE A 53 2.32 5.80 -2.62
N SER A 54 1.68 6.72 -1.92
CA SER A 54 2.05 8.13 -1.98
C SER A 54 3.31 8.43 -1.18
N THR A 55 3.61 7.61 -0.16
CA THR A 55 4.79 7.79 0.68
C THR A 55 5.58 6.50 0.77
N LYS A 56 6.88 6.65 1.00
CA LYS A 56 7.76 5.51 1.21
C LYS A 56 7.39 4.74 2.47
N GLU A 57 6.95 5.45 3.50
CA GLU A 57 6.56 4.87 4.77
C GLU A 57 5.36 3.95 4.60
N GLU A 58 4.38 4.35 3.78
CA GLU A 58 3.22 3.50 3.50
C GLU A 58 3.64 2.23 2.77
N ARG A 59 4.55 2.34 1.80
CA ARG A 59 5.07 1.18 1.09
C ARG A 59 5.79 0.21 2.03
N GLU A 60 6.61 0.74 2.94
CA GLU A 60 7.32 -0.08 3.91
C GLU A 60 6.34 -0.80 4.84
N MET A 61 5.30 -0.11 5.28
CA MET A 61 4.25 -0.73 6.09
C MET A 61 3.53 -1.85 5.33
N PHE A 62 3.22 -1.61 4.06
CA PHE A 62 2.62 -2.63 3.21
C PHE A 62 3.50 -3.88 3.14
N LEU A 63 4.80 -3.69 2.94
CA LEU A 63 5.74 -4.83 2.88
C LEU A 63 5.77 -5.60 4.19
N LEU A 64 5.70 -4.91 5.33
CA LEU A 64 5.62 -5.57 6.62
C LEU A 64 4.34 -6.39 6.76
N LEU A 65 3.22 -5.83 6.33
CA LEU A 65 1.93 -6.51 6.43
C LEU A 65 1.89 -7.78 5.59
N ILE A 66 2.41 -7.75 4.36
CA ILE A 66 2.39 -8.93 3.51
C ILE A 66 3.40 -10.00 3.95
N SER A 67 4.35 -9.63 4.80
CA SER A 67 5.28 -10.61 5.36
C SER A 67 4.64 -11.45 6.46
N VAL A 68 3.48 -11.01 6.98
CA VAL A 68 2.74 -11.76 7.98
C VAL A 68 1.98 -12.89 7.30
N SER A 69 2.07 -14.09 7.88
CA SER A 69 1.39 -15.26 7.33
C SER A 69 -0.12 -15.03 7.23
N GLY A 70 -0.68 -15.31 6.07
CA GLY A 70 -2.11 -15.16 5.84
C GLY A 70 -2.57 -13.79 5.37
N VAL A 71 -1.66 -12.81 5.30
CA VAL A 71 -2.02 -11.49 4.81
C VAL A 71 -1.57 -11.35 3.36
N GLY A 72 -2.53 -11.25 2.45
CA GLY A 72 -2.25 -11.03 1.04
C GLY A 72 -2.16 -9.53 0.71
N ALA A 73 -1.75 -9.23 -0.52
CA ALA A 73 -1.57 -7.85 -0.96
C ALA A 73 -2.86 -7.02 -0.90
N ASN A 74 -3.98 -7.60 -1.32
CA ASN A 74 -5.26 -6.88 -1.26
C ASN A 74 -5.71 -6.64 0.18
N THR A 75 -5.48 -7.60 1.07
CA THR A 75 -5.80 -7.45 2.49
C THR A 75 -4.95 -6.35 3.10
N ALA A 76 -3.65 -6.33 2.81
CA ALA A 76 -2.75 -5.28 3.29
C ALA A 76 -3.20 -3.90 2.80
N ARG A 77 -3.59 -3.79 1.53
CA ARG A 77 -4.09 -2.54 0.97
C ARG A 77 -5.35 -2.06 1.70
N MET A 78 -6.26 -2.98 2.01
CA MET A 78 -7.48 -2.66 2.74
C MET A 78 -7.17 -2.20 4.17
N ILE A 79 -6.21 -2.82 4.82
CA ILE A 79 -5.79 -2.41 6.16
C ILE A 79 -5.24 -0.98 6.11
N LEU A 80 -4.41 -0.67 5.11
CA LEU A 80 -3.88 0.68 4.93
C LEU A 80 -4.95 1.71 4.60
N SER A 81 -6.08 1.27 4.05
CA SER A 81 -7.22 2.15 3.80
C SER A 81 -7.98 2.47 5.09
N SER A 82 -7.94 1.58 6.06
CA SER A 82 -8.69 1.72 7.31
C SER A 82 -7.89 2.38 8.43
N LEU A 83 -6.56 2.18 8.43
CA LEU A 83 -5.68 2.66 9.49
C LEU A 83 -4.54 3.48 8.89
N SER A 84 -4.14 4.53 9.58
CA SER A 84 -2.98 5.31 9.18
C SER A 84 -1.68 4.55 9.50
N VAL A 85 -0.57 4.98 8.87
CA VAL A 85 0.73 4.37 9.14
C VAL A 85 1.12 4.46 10.60
N PRO A 86 0.99 5.61 11.30
CA PRO A 86 1.29 5.67 12.75
C PRO A 86 0.44 4.71 13.57
N GLU A 87 -0.84 4.56 13.26
CA GLU A 87 -1.71 3.63 13.97
C GLU A 87 -1.25 2.18 13.79
N LEU A 88 -0.87 1.82 12.58
CA LEU A 88 -0.37 0.48 12.28
C LEU A 88 0.98 0.21 12.95
N GLN A 89 1.86 1.19 12.96
CA GLN A 89 3.15 1.06 13.62
C GLN A 89 2.97 0.78 15.11
N GLN A 90 2.05 1.49 15.74
CA GLN A 90 1.76 1.31 17.16
C GLN A 90 1.17 -0.08 17.43
N ALA A 91 0.23 -0.52 16.60
CA ALA A 91 -0.38 -1.84 16.75
C ALA A 91 0.64 -2.97 16.60
N ILE A 92 1.52 -2.85 15.61
CA ILE A 92 2.56 -3.86 15.38
C ILE A 92 3.56 -3.88 16.54
N ALA A 93 3.95 -2.71 17.05
CA ALA A 93 4.87 -2.62 18.18
C ALA A 93 4.28 -3.27 19.42
N GLN A 94 2.99 -3.03 19.70
CA GLN A 94 2.30 -3.64 20.83
C GLN A 94 2.23 -5.16 20.70
N GLU A 95 1.92 -5.64 19.49
CA GLU A 95 1.81 -7.08 19.25
C GLU A 95 3.18 -7.76 19.39
N ASN A 96 4.22 -7.14 18.87
CA ASN A 96 5.57 -7.66 19.00
C ASN A 96 6.02 -7.71 20.46
N ALA A 97 5.70 -6.67 21.24
CA ALA A 97 6.02 -6.64 22.66
C ALA A 97 5.30 -7.78 23.39
N THR A 98 4.02 -8.01 23.06
CA THR A 98 3.24 -9.10 23.66
C THR A 98 3.85 -10.46 23.33
N VAL A 99 4.26 -10.65 22.09
CA VAL A 99 4.90 -11.91 21.67
C VAL A 99 6.21 -12.13 22.39
N LEU A 100 7.01 -11.08 22.52
CA LEU A 100 8.30 -11.17 23.22
C LEU A 100 8.12 -11.47 24.71
N GLU A 101 7.09 -10.90 25.35
CA GLU A 101 6.81 -11.15 26.76
C GLU A 101 6.37 -12.58 27.03
N LYS A 102 5.74 -13.23 26.07
CA LYS A 102 5.27 -14.61 26.22
C LYS A 102 6.38 -15.64 26.05
N ARG A 103 7.53 -15.21 25.61
CA ARG A 103 8.68 -16.08 25.46
C ARG A 103 9.52 -16.09 26.74
#